data_9a073e4d48b533fae4f4660bbcee89a6
#
_entry.id   9a073e4d48b533fae4f4660bbcee89a6
#
_cell.length_a   1.000
_cell.length_b   1.000
_cell.length_c   1.000
_cell.angle_alpha   90.00
_cell.angle_beta   90.00
_cell.angle_gamma   90.00
#
_symmetry.space_group_name_H-M   'P 1'
#
loop_
_entity.id
_entity.type
_entity.pdbx_description
1 polymer ?
#
loop_
_entity_poly.entity_id
_entity_poly.type
_entity_poly.pdbx_seq_one_letter_code
_entity_poly.pdbx_strand_id
1 'polypeptide(L)'
;LTVTDLGAGSKTLGNQRSVNQIHKTSTSGKRYGTLLYRLCKHFEPGRILELGTSLGRGTLAMHLGYQESEIISIEGSPEIAAIARENMNEFATNPSNIDLVVSSFSDYLSNLDNKTFDLVYIDGHHEGEALRRYLDQIIPHTHEQTLFLLDDIRWNDDMFKAWNELISDERFHVSIDFFRMGVLSS
;
A
#
# COMPACT_ATOMS: atom_id res chain seq x y z
N LEU A 1 -21.57 9.13 6.27
CA LEU A 1 -20.44 10.06 6.26
C LEU A 1 -19.89 10.14 4.83
N THR A 2 -19.66 11.35 4.32
CA THR A 2 -19.06 11.63 3.02
C THR A 2 -17.69 12.23 3.27
N VAL A 3 -16.67 11.78 2.54
CA VAL A 3 -15.29 12.21 2.69
C VAL A 3 -14.71 12.57 1.32
N THR A 4 -13.66 13.37 1.30
CA THR A 4 -12.90 13.68 0.09
C THR A 4 -11.90 12.58 -0.15
N ASP A 5 -12.06 11.82 -1.25
CA ASP A 5 -11.16 10.77 -1.69
C ASP A 5 -10.22 11.33 -2.76
N LEU A 6 -8.91 11.32 -2.48
CA LEU A 6 -7.84 11.76 -3.38
C LEU A 6 -7.22 10.60 -4.15
N GLY A 7 -7.68 9.37 -3.92
CA GLY A 7 -7.24 8.18 -4.66
C GLY A 7 -7.60 8.21 -6.13
N ALA A 8 -7.22 7.19 -6.89
CA ALA A 8 -7.53 7.04 -8.31
C ALA A 8 -9.06 7.13 -8.51
N GLY A 9 -9.53 8.33 -8.81
CA GLY A 9 -10.94 8.66 -8.87
C GLY A 9 -11.71 7.68 -9.75
N SER A 10 -12.86 7.23 -9.25
CA SER A 10 -13.86 6.61 -10.11
C SER A 10 -14.15 7.58 -11.25
N LYS A 11 -14.01 7.14 -12.50
CA LYS A 11 -14.28 7.93 -13.72
C LYS A 11 -15.70 8.55 -13.77
N THR A 12 -16.54 8.30 -12.77
CA THR A 12 -17.98 8.59 -12.77
C THR A 12 -18.50 9.39 -11.57
N LEU A 13 -17.71 9.59 -10.51
CA LEU A 13 -18.15 10.30 -9.30
C LEU A 13 -17.04 11.25 -8.85
N GLY A 14 -17.37 12.54 -8.64
CA GLY A 14 -16.42 13.53 -8.13
C GLY A 14 -15.72 13.08 -6.85
N ASN A 15 -14.74 13.86 -6.37
CA ASN A 15 -13.86 13.53 -5.24
C ASN A 15 -14.59 13.27 -3.89
N GLN A 16 -15.92 13.37 -3.83
CA GLN A 16 -16.69 13.08 -2.62
C GLN A 16 -17.28 11.66 -2.70
N ARG A 17 -16.92 10.81 -1.74
CA ARG A 17 -17.44 9.44 -1.61
C ARG A 17 -18.02 9.19 -0.23
N SER A 18 -19.06 8.36 -0.14
CA SER A 18 -19.49 7.87 1.16
C SER A 18 -18.51 6.80 1.67
N VAL A 19 -18.29 6.73 2.98
CA VAL A 19 -17.45 5.70 3.62
C VAL A 19 -17.90 4.29 3.22
N ASN A 20 -19.22 4.07 3.04
CA ASN A 20 -19.77 2.80 2.56
C ASN A 20 -19.37 2.49 1.10
N GLN A 21 -19.20 3.50 0.25
CA GLN A 21 -18.69 3.30 -1.12
C GLN A 21 -17.22 2.95 -1.10
N ILE A 22 -16.41 3.68 -0.31
CA ILE A 22 -14.98 3.36 -0.11
C ILE A 22 -14.87 1.93 0.43
N HIS A 23 -15.63 1.56 1.46
CA HIS A 23 -15.64 0.19 2.00
C HIS A 23 -15.97 -0.87 0.94
N LYS A 24 -16.86 -0.60 0.00
CA LYS A 24 -17.24 -1.55 -1.07
C LYS A 24 -16.22 -1.61 -2.21
N THR A 25 -15.56 -0.51 -2.55
CA THR A 25 -14.66 -0.40 -3.70
C THR A 25 -13.19 -0.59 -3.34
N SER A 26 -12.75 -0.08 -2.18
CA SER A 26 -11.38 -0.28 -1.66
C SER A 26 -11.22 -1.62 -0.91
N THR A 27 -12.21 -2.49 -1.07
CA THR A 27 -12.12 -3.83 -0.50
C THR A 27 -11.27 -4.68 -1.45
N SER A 28 -9.97 -4.65 -1.28
CA SER A 28 -9.15 -5.80 -1.62
C SER A 28 -9.81 -6.96 -0.90
N GLY A 29 -10.55 -7.80 -1.63
CA GLY A 29 -11.49 -8.74 -1.02
C GLY A 29 -10.80 -9.55 0.08
N LYS A 30 -11.56 -10.21 0.94
CA LYS A 30 -11.07 -11.05 2.06
C LYS A 30 -9.79 -11.87 1.71
N ARG A 31 -9.63 -12.23 0.43
CA ARG A 31 -8.48 -12.99 -0.09
C ARG A 31 -7.16 -12.21 0.00
N TYR A 32 -7.14 -10.92 -0.39
CA TYR A 32 -5.91 -10.12 -0.42
C TYR A 32 -5.52 -9.66 0.99
N GLY A 33 -6.46 -9.28 1.85
CA GLY A 33 -6.16 -9.08 3.27
C GLY A 33 -5.59 -10.33 3.94
N THR A 34 -6.11 -11.52 3.59
CA THR A 34 -5.54 -12.80 4.07
C THR A 34 -4.14 -13.03 3.50
N LEU A 35 -3.87 -12.64 2.25
CA LEU A 35 -2.54 -12.74 1.66
C LEU A 35 -1.55 -11.82 2.37
N LEU A 36 -1.87 -10.54 2.57
CA LEU A 36 -1.05 -9.59 3.32
C LEU A 36 -0.71 -10.13 4.73
N TYR A 37 -1.73 -10.58 5.47
CA TYR A 37 -1.56 -11.20 6.77
C TYR A 37 -0.57 -12.38 6.73
N ARG A 38 -0.73 -13.30 5.76
CA ARG A 38 0.11 -14.50 5.63
C ARG A 38 1.53 -14.17 5.23
N LEU A 39 1.73 -13.20 4.36
CA LEU A 39 3.06 -12.75 3.96
C LEU A 39 3.79 -12.15 5.18
N CYS A 40 3.16 -11.23 5.90
CA CYS A 40 3.77 -10.65 7.11
C CYS A 40 4.04 -11.72 8.18
N LYS A 41 3.12 -12.68 8.37
CA LYS A 41 3.33 -13.79 9.31
C LYS A 41 4.48 -14.71 8.93
N HIS A 42 4.77 -14.85 7.63
CA HIS A 42 5.81 -15.75 7.12
C HIS A 42 7.18 -15.08 7.05
N PHE A 43 7.22 -13.83 6.57
CA PHE A 43 8.47 -13.10 6.36
C PHE A 43 8.90 -12.25 7.55
N GLU A 44 7.99 -12.00 8.50
CA GLU A 44 8.24 -11.24 9.72
C GLU A 44 8.95 -9.89 9.45
N PRO A 45 8.43 -9.04 8.53
CA PRO A 45 9.10 -7.81 8.13
C PRO A 45 9.21 -6.85 9.32
N GLY A 46 10.41 -6.41 9.67
CA GLY A 46 10.64 -5.48 10.76
C GLY A 46 10.12 -4.08 10.46
N ARG A 47 10.22 -3.65 9.18
CA ARG A 47 9.71 -2.33 8.75
C ARG A 47 8.95 -2.42 7.44
N ILE A 48 7.75 -1.83 7.44
CA ILE A 48 6.80 -1.82 6.32
C ILE A 48 6.52 -0.38 5.90
N LEU A 49 6.55 -0.12 4.58
CA LEU A 49 6.01 1.09 3.96
C LEU A 49 4.71 0.76 3.23
N GLU A 50 3.64 1.48 3.52
CA GLU A 50 2.37 1.40 2.82
C GLU A 50 2.04 2.74 2.15
N LEU A 51 1.82 2.73 0.84
CA LEU A 51 1.30 3.86 0.09
C LEU A 51 -0.18 3.60 -0.24
N GLY A 52 -1.08 4.28 0.47
CA GLY A 52 -2.53 4.13 0.35
C GLY A 52 -3.15 3.38 1.53
N THR A 53 -3.30 4.10 2.65
CA THR A 53 -3.93 3.57 3.88
C THR A 53 -5.40 3.25 3.69
N SER A 54 -6.12 4.13 2.98
CA SER A 54 -7.59 4.10 2.86
C SER A 54 -8.23 3.95 4.25
N LEU A 55 -9.09 2.97 4.49
CA LEU A 55 -9.72 2.73 5.80
C LEU A 55 -8.85 1.91 6.77
N GLY A 56 -7.57 1.68 6.47
CA GLY A 56 -6.61 0.97 7.34
C GLY A 56 -6.69 -0.56 7.28
N ARG A 57 -7.39 -1.14 6.32
CA ARG A 57 -7.59 -2.61 6.25
C ARG A 57 -6.32 -3.35 5.84
N GLY A 58 -5.58 -2.83 4.88
CA GLY A 58 -4.26 -3.34 4.49
C GLY A 58 -3.29 -3.28 5.66
N THR A 59 -3.18 -2.10 6.26
CA THR A 59 -2.37 -1.82 7.43
C THR A 59 -2.65 -2.80 8.57
N LEU A 60 -3.93 -2.96 8.94
CA LEU A 60 -4.35 -3.89 9.99
C LEU A 60 -4.06 -5.36 9.65
N ALA A 61 -4.24 -5.76 8.39
CA ALA A 61 -3.92 -7.11 7.96
C ALA A 61 -2.43 -7.41 8.08
N MET A 62 -1.56 -6.47 7.70
CA MET A 62 -0.10 -6.59 7.84
C MET A 62 0.31 -6.59 9.32
N HIS A 63 -0.20 -5.66 10.12
CA HIS A 63 0.07 -5.58 11.55
C HIS A 63 -0.33 -6.86 12.30
N LEU A 64 -1.52 -7.39 12.04
CA LEU A 64 -1.97 -8.64 12.66
C LEU A 64 -1.16 -9.85 12.19
N GLY A 65 -0.54 -9.79 11.02
CA GLY A 65 0.38 -10.81 10.52
C GLY A 65 1.68 -10.86 11.31
N TYR A 66 2.27 -9.71 11.61
CA TYR A 66 3.45 -9.59 12.46
C TYR A 66 3.39 -8.30 13.28
N GLN A 67 3.07 -8.42 14.56
CA GLN A 67 2.75 -7.30 15.45
C GLN A 67 3.97 -6.46 15.86
N GLU A 68 5.18 -6.98 15.67
CA GLU A 68 6.44 -6.29 15.95
C GLU A 68 6.89 -5.37 14.80
N SER A 69 6.23 -5.44 13.63
CA SER A 69 6.53 -4.55 12.50
C SER A 69 6.30 -3.09 12.86
N GLU A 70 7.27 -2.24 12.52
CA GLU A 70 7.05 -0.79 12.40
C GLU A 70 6.40 -0.53 11.04
N ILE A 71 5.16 -0.07 11.03
CA ILE A 71 4.42 0.24 9.79
C ILE A 71 4.32 1.75 9.63
N ILE A 72 4.80 2.25 8.49
CA ILE A 72 4.57 3.63 8.07
C ILE A 72 3.55 3.57 6.93
N SER A 73 2.38 4.16 7.15
CA SER A 73 1.26 4.14 6.22
C SER A 73 0.87 5.55 5.81
N ILE A 74 0.83 5.82 4.50
CA ILE A 74 0.64 7.16 3.94
C ILE A 74 -0.77 7.27 3.36
N GLU A 75 -1.50 8.31 3.78
CA GLU A 75 -2.82 8.65 3.28
C GLU A 75 -2.90 10.14 2.88
N GLY A 76 -3.36 10.40 1.67
CA GLY A 76 -3.47 11.78 1.15
C GLY A 76 -4.64 12.56 1.74
N SER A 77 -5.75 11.89 2.10
CA SER A 77 -6.95 12.52 2.62
C SER A 77 -6.95 12.57 4.14
N PRO A 78 -6.93 13.76 4.78
CA PRO A 78 -7.03 13.88 6.23
C PRO A 78 -8.32 13.26 6.79
N GLU A 79 -9.43 13.33 6.04
CA GLU A 79 -10.72 12.81 6.45
C GLU A 79 -10.73 11.27 6.48
N ILE A 80 -10.12 10.63 5.47
CA ILE A 80 -9.97 9.17 5.40
C ILE A 80 -8.97 8.70 6.46
N ALA A 81 -7.85 9.40 6.61
CA ALA A 81 -6.86 9.10 7.63
C ALA A 81 -7.43 9.14 9.06
N ALA A 82 -8.35 10.07 9.36
CA ALA A 82 -9.02 10.11 10.66
C ALA A 82 -9.80 8.82 10.94
N ILE A 83 -10.55 8.32 9.94
CA ILE A 83 -11.31 7.06 10.07
C ILE A 83 -10.35 5.86 10.19
N ALA A 84 -9.27 5.85 9.39
CA ALA A 84 -8.26 4.80 9.48
C ALA A 84 -7.64 4.74 10.88
N ARG A 85 -7.34 5.89 11.47
CA ARG A 85 -6.79 6.01 12.84
C ARG A 85 -7.75 5.46 13.89
N GLU A 86 -9.06 5.74 13.77
CA GLU A 86 -10.08 5.16 14.65
C GLU A 86 -10.08 3.63 14.54
N ASN A 87 -10.08 3.10 13.31
CA ASN A 87 -10.04 1.66 13.07
C ASN A 87 -8.75 1.01 13.63
N MET A 88 -7.59 1.64 13.45
CA MET A 88 -6.32 1.15 13.99
C MET A 88 -6.34 1.13 15.52
N ASN A 89 -6.85 2.18 16.17
CA ASN A 89 -6.97 2.24 17.62
C ASN A 89 -7.93 1.19 18.18
N GLU A 90 -8.96 0.81 17.42
CA GLU A 90 -9.95 -0.20 17.83
C GLU A 90 -9.44 -1.64 17.61
N PHE A 91 -8.75 -1.91 16.50
CA PHE A 91 -8.48 -3.27 16.04
C PHE A 91 -7.00 -3.67 16.05
N ALA A 92 -6.05 -2.73 16.15
CA ALA A 92 -4.64 -3.07 16.28
C ALA A 92 -4.31 -3.51 17.71
N THR A 93 -3.52 -4.57 17.84
CA THR A 93 -3.04 -5.05 19.15
C THR A 93 -1.98 -4.15 19.75
N ASN A 94 -1.17 -3.51 18.90
CA ASN A 94 -0.15 -2.54 19.29
C ASN A 94 -0.18 -1.33 18.31
N PRO A 95 -1.14 -0.40 18.47
CA PRO A 95 -1.28 0.74 17.56
C PRO A 95 -0.06 1.68 17.55
N SER A 96 0.79 1.64 18.57
CA SER A 96 2.01 2.47 18.61
C SER A 96 3.07 2.08 17.58
N ASN A 97 2.97 0.88 16.99
CA ASN A 97 3.84 0.43 15.92
C ASN A 97 3.35 0.88 14.52
N ILE A 98 2.23 1.61 14.45
CA ILE A 98 1.67 2.11 13.21
C ILE A 98 1.75 3.64 13.18
N ASP A 99 2.57 4.17 12.30
CA ASP A 99 2.66 5.60 12.01
C ASP A 99 1.82 5.92 10.77
N LEU A 100 0.65 6.52 10.99
CA LEU A 100 -0.23 6.99 9.94
C LEU A 100 0.07 8.46 9.62
N VAL A 101 0.69 8.66 8.46
CA VAL A 101 1.12 9.98 7.97
C VAL A 101 0.13 10.53 6.94
N VAL A 102 -0.34 11.75 7.16
CA VAL A 102 -1.17 12.47 6.19
C VAL A 102 -0.28 13.28 5.25
N SER A 103 -0.07 12.77 4.03
CA SER A 103 0.80 13.38 3.03
C SER A 103 0.46 12.88 1.64
N SER A 104 0.83 13.62 0.60
CA SER A 104 0.93 13.03 -0.73
C SER A 104 2.08 12.01 -0.76
N PHE A 105 1.97 10.98 -1.61
CA PHE A 105 3.06 10.00 -1.76
C PHE A 105 4.35 10.66 -2.22
N SER A 106 4.26 11.59 -3.19
CA SER A 106 5.43 12.28 -3.74
C SER A 106 6.15 13.14 -2.68
N ASP A 107 5.40 13.87 -1.83
CA ASP A 107 6.00 14.70 -0.79
C ASP A 107 6.66 13.83 0.29
N TYR A 108 6.01 12.73 0.68
CA TYR A 108 6.58 11.81 1.65
C TYR A 108 7.85 11.14 1.13
N LEU A 109 7.79 10.58 -0.09
CA LEU A 109 8.92 9.86 -0.70
C LEU A 109 10.12 10.77 -0.99
N SER A 110 9.89 12.06 -1.26
CA SER A 110 10.98 13.03 -1.44
C SER A 110 11.77 13.33 -0.15
N ASN A 111 11.24 12.93 1.01
CA ASN A 111 11.82 13.18 2.32
C ASN A 111 12.01 11.89 3.14
N LEU A 112 12.16 10.73 2.44
CA LEU A 112 12.46 9.48 3.13
C LEU A 112 13.76 9.59 3.94
N ASP A 113 13.69 9.10 5.16
CA ASP A 113 14.88 8.97 6.00
C ASP A 113 15.79 7.80 5.51
N ASN A 114 16.98 7.67 6.10
CA ASN A 114 17.95 6.62 5.72
C ASN A 114 17.59 5.23 6.26
N LYS A 115 16.33 4.97 6.54
CA LYS A 115 15.86 3.66 7.01
C LYS A 115 15.55 2.75 5.82
N THR A 116 15.75 1.46 6.00
CA THR A 116 15.42 0.44 5.00
C THR A 116 14.10 -0.24 5.32
N PHE A 117 13.38 -0.66 4.28
CA PHE A 117 12.11 -1.37 4.37
C PHE A 117 12.30 -2.84 3.97
N ASP A 118 11.65 -3.73 4.71
CA ASP A 118 11.60 -5.17 4.43
C ASP A 118 10.40 -5.51 3.53
N LEU A 119 9.33 -4.70 3.63
CA LEU A 119 8.14 -4.85 2.82
C LEU A 119 7.61 -3.48 2.39
N VAL A 120 7.25 -3.37 1.12
CA VAL A 120 6.62 -2.19 0.52
C VAL A 120 5.28 -2.61 -0.07
N TYR A 121 4.18 -2.00 0.38
CA TYR A 121 2.84 -2.21 -0.18
C TYR A 121 2.34 -0.93 -0.85
N ILE A 122 1.98 -1.03 -2.13
CA ILE A 122 1.48 0.10 -2.92
C ILE A 122 0.05 -0.22 -3.35
N ASP A 123 -0.92 0.48 -2.74
CA ASP A 123 -2.36 0.39 -3.00
C ASP A 123 -2.95 1.80 -3.23
N GLY A 124 -2.44 2.47 -4.22
CA GLY A 124 -2.94 3.82 -4.54
C GLY A 124 -2.39 4.36 -5.85
N HIS A 125 -3.05 5.41 -6.35
CA HIS A 125 -2.69 6.14 -7.55
C HIS A 125 -2.75 5.36 -8.88
N HIS A 126 -3.09 4.11 -8.92
CA HIS A 126 -3.28 3.17 -10.05
C HIS A 126 -2.94 3.72 -11.46
N GLU A 127 -1.79 4.38 -11.58
CA GLU A 127 -1.17 4.94 -12.78
C GLU A 127 0.24 4.36 -12.92
N GLY A 128 0.55 3.74 -14.05
CA GLY A 128 1.80 3.03 -14.26
C GLY A 128 3.04 3.94 -14.20
N GLU A 129 2.94 5.19 -14.70
CA GLU A 129 4.02 6.17 -14.59
C GLU A 129 4.28 6.57 -13.13
N ALA A 130 3.22 6.77 -12.34
CA ALA A 130 3.35 7.09 -10.92
C ALA A 130 3.99 5.91 -10.15
N LEU A 131 3.55 4.68 -10.43
CA LEU A 131 4.10 3.46 -9.84
C LEU A 131 5.62 3.36 -10.07
N ARG A 132 6.08 3.53 -11.33
CA ARG A 132 7.51 3.50 -11.66
C ARG A 132 8.30 4.55 -10.89
N ARG A 133 7.80 5.78 -10.88
CA ARG A 133 8.42 6.90 -10.17
C ARG A 133 8.51 6.65 -8.65
N TYR A 134 7.49 6.06 -8.04
CA TYR A 134 7.54 5.70 -6.62
C TYR A 134 8.54 4.60 -6.35
N LEU A 135 8.59 3.56 -7.18
CA LEU A 135 9.59 2.49 -7.04
C LEU A 135 11.02 3.03 -7.17
N ASP A 136 11.29 3.95 -8.12
CA ASP A 136 12.61 4.56 -8.27
C ASP A 136 13.05 5.35 -7.02
N GLN A 137 12.09 5.94 -6.28
CA GLN A 137 12.36 6.64 -5.02
C GLN A 137 12.51 5.68 -3.84
N ILE A 138 11.79 4.55 -3.83
CA ILE A 138 11.77 3.61 -2.70
C ILE A 138 12.94 2.61 -2.76
N ILE A 139 13.33 2.13 -3.94
CA ILE A 139 14.38 1.09 -4.10
C ILE A 139 15.70 1.45 -3.38
N PRO A 140 16.20 2.72 -3.38
CA PRO A 140 17.37 3.07 -2.59
C PRO A 140 17.24 2.85 -1.08
N HIS A 141 16.01 2.67 -0.58
CA HIS A 141 15.65 2.42 0.81
C HIS A 141 15.23 0.97 1.06
N THR A 142 15.76 0.03 0.29
CA THR A 142 15.42 -1.40 0.36
C THR A 142 16.70 -2.26 0.37
N HIS A 143 16.54 -3.57 0.46
CA HIS A 143 17.63 -4.55 0.42
C HIS A 143 17.22 -5.76 -0.42
N GLU A 144 18.15 -6.70 -0.68
CA GLU A 144 17.96 -7.86 -1.57
C GLU A 144 16.82 -8.82 -1.16
N GLN A 145 16.27 -8.69 0.03
CA GLN A 145 15.13 -9.52 0.49
C GLN A 145 13.85 -8.74 0.64
N THR A 146 13.81 -7.47 0.18
CA THR A 146 12.62 -6.66 0.27
C THR A 146 11.51 -7.21 -0.64
N LEU A 147 10.30 -7.32 -0.08
CA LEU A 147 9.10 -7.66 -0.82
C LEU A 147 8.34 -6.41 -1.23
N PHE A 148 7.98 -6.35 -2.49
CA PHE A 148 7.08 -5.32 -3.03
C PHE A 148 5.74 -5.95 -3.37
N LEU A 149 4.67 -5.43 -2.80
CA LEU A 149 3.29 -5.84 -3.05
C LEU A 149 2.60 -4.71 -3.79
N LEU A 150 2.17 -4.96 -5.01
CA LEU A 150 1.54 -3.96 -5.90
C LEU A 150 0.08 -4.35 -6.10
N ASP A 151 -0.86 -3.55 -5.58
CA ASP A 151 -2.28 -3.81 -5.81
C ASP A 151 -2.73 -3.27 -7.17
N ASP A 152 -3.82 -3.83 -7.65
CA ASP A 152 -4.51 -3.41 -8.87
C ASP A 152 -3.61 -3.36 -10.13
N ILE A 153 -2.66 -4.31 -10.28
CA ILE A 153 -1.74 -4.41 -11.44
C ILE A 153 -2.46 -4.55 -12.80
N ARG A 154 -3.78 -4.78 -12.80
CA ARG A 154 -4.66 -4.83 -13.99
C ARG A 154 -5.79 -3.81 -13.94
N TRP A 155 -5.64 -2.73 -13.15
CA TRP A 155 -6.67 -1.69 -13.07
C TRP A 155 -6.99 -1.05 -14.43
N ASN A 156 -5.96 -0.82 -15.23
CA ASN A 156 -6.03 -0.28 -16.58
C ASN A 156 -4.81 -0.75 -17.40
N ASP A 157 -4.80 -0.42 -18.70
CA ASP A 157 -3.73 -0.83 -19.61
C ASP A 157 -2.35 -0.25 -19.21
N ASP A 158 -2.30 0.95 -18.65
CA ASP A 158 -1.05 1.60 -18.20
C ASP A 158 -0.47 0.86 -16.97
N MET A 159 -1.30 0.52 -15.99
CA MET A 159 -0.88 -0.32 -14.85
C MET A 159 -0.40 -1.70 -15.30
N PHE A 160 -1.12 -2.33 -16.24
CA PHE A 160 -0.72 -3.64 -16.75
C PHE A 160 0.58 -3.56 -17.55
N LYS A 161 0.78 -2.48 -18.32
CA LYS A 161 2.06 -2.22 -19.00
C LYS A 161 3.20 -2.05 -18.00
N ALA A 162 3.00 -1.23 -16.97
CA ALA A 162 4.00 -1.04 -15.91
C ALA A 162 4.36 -2.36 -15.22
N TRP A 163 3.37 -3.20 -14.90
CA TRP A 163 3.61 -4.53 -14.34
C TRP A 163 4.48 -5.40 -15.27
N ASN A 164 4.18 -5.44 -16.57
CA ASN A 164 4.96 -6.22 -17.54
C ASN A 164 6.39 -5.70 -17.70
N GLU A 165 6.62 -4.42 -17.55
CA GLU A 165 7.96 -3.83 -17.55
C GLU A 165 8.72 -4.24 -16.26
N LEU A 166 8.07 -4.20 -15.12
CA LEU A 166 8.67 -4.54 -13.82
C LEU A 166 9.07 -6.01 -13.69
N ILE A 167 8.31 -6.95 -14.26
CA ILE A 167 8.70 -8.38 -14.26
C ILE A 167 9.93 -8.69 -15.12
N SER A 168 10.35 -7.74 -15.96
CA SER A 168 11.56 -7.83 -16.79
C SER A 168 12.68 -6.91 -16.30
N ASP A 169 12.47 -6.21 -15.19
CA ASP A 169 13.42 -5.28 -14.61
C ASP A 169 14.47 -6.06 -13.79
N GLU A 170 15.75 -5.88 -14.10
CA GLU A 170 16.87 -6.57 -13.46
C GLU A 170 16.99 -6.30 -11.94
N ARG A 171 16.31 -5.27 -11.44
CA ARG A 171 16.23 -4.96 -10.01
C ARG A 171 15.38 -5.98 -9.23
N PHE A 172 14.56 -6.77 -9.91
CA PHE A 172 13.70 -7.77 -9.28
C PHE A 172 14.03 -9.19 -9.78
N HIS A 173 14.30 -10.09 -8.84
CA HIS A 173 14.70 -11.46 -9.15
C HIS A 173 13.53 -12.45 -9.12
N VAL A 174 12.46 -12.09 -8.42
CA VAL A 174 11.23 -12.89 -8.33
C VAL A 174 10.04 -12.03 -8.66
N SER A 175 9.14 -12.57 -9.48
CA SER A 175 7.83 -11.97 -9.75
C SER A 175 6.74 -13.02 -9.65
N ILE A 176 5.65 -12.71 -8.92
CA ILE A 176 4.49 -13.57 -8.78
C ILE A 176 3.23 -12.75 -9.08
N ASP A 177 2.42 -13.25 -9.99
CA ASP A 177 1.18 -12.61 -10.43
C ASP A 177 -0.04 -13.33 -9.82
N PHE A 178 -0.74 -12.66 -8.91
CA PHE A 178 -1.99 -13.10 -8.30
C PHE A 178 -3.22 -12.48 -8.97
N PHE A 179 -3.11 -12.12 -10.25
CA PHE A 179 -4.11 -11.49 -11.08
C PHE A 179 -4.36 -10.01 -10.73
N ARG A 180 -4.82 -9.69 -9.55
CA ARG A 180 -5.03 -8.31 -9.09
C ARG A 180 -3.76 -7.74 -8.43
N MET A 181 -3.09 -8.54 -7.63
CA MET A 181 -1.89 -8.15 -6.90
C MET A 181 -0.65 -8.78 -7.52
N GLY A 182 0.38 -7.99 -7.73
CA GLY A 182 1.72 -8.42 -8.09
C GLY A 182 2.62 -8.47 -6.85
N VAL A 183 3.52 -9.45 -6.81
CA VAL A 183 4.58 -9.52 -5.80
C VAL A 183 5.92 -9.54 -6.53
N LEU A 184 6.84 -8.68 -6.11
CA LEU A 184 8.22 -8.65 -6.58
C LEU A 184 9.15 -8.79 -5.38
N SER A 185 10.34 -9.35 -5.62
CA SER A 185 11.45 -9.35 -4.66
C SER A 185 12.73 -8.89 -5.35
N SER A 186 13.46 -8.03 -4.69
CA SER A 186 14.78 -7.60 -5.12
C SER A 186 15.79 -8.71 -5.01
#